data_97e4ff4fc235fd7b3cb84c2de179411d
#
_entry.id   97e4ff4fc235fd7b3cb84c2de179411d
#
_cell.length_a   1.000
_cell.length_b   1.000
_cell.length_c   1.000
_cell.angle_alpha   90.00
_cell.angle_beta   90.00
_cell.angle_gamma   90.00
#
_symmetry.space_group_name_H-M   'P 1'
#
loop_
_entity.id
_entity.type
_entity.pdbx_description
1 polymer ?
#
loop_
_entity_poly.entity_id
_entity_poly.type
_entity_poly.pdbx_seq_one_letter_code
_entity_poly.pdbx_strand_id
1 'polypeptide(L)'
;MDVGQYLEIFIDESSEHIQTLSDCIMTLEQEPDNKDTINEVFRAAHSLKGMAGTMGFKRMQHLTHDMENVFQEVRSDKIKVDSAMIDLLFKCLDAIDKYVENIKQTSDEGTEDNELIIKELNDFIARADGESAEAQAESKEKKEAPAVQSTDGGEKYSSIELTDSEKKAVDSAIAEG
;
A
#
# COMPACT_ATOMS: atom_id res chain seq x y z
N MET A 1 -26.24 21.36 9.15
CA MET A 1 -26.28 20.41 8.03
C MET A 1 -26.74 19.07 8.57
N ASP A 2 -27.70 18.45 7.94
CA ASP A 2 -28.22 17.21 8.46
C ASP A 2 -27.47 16.00 7.82
N VAL A 3 -27.76 14.82 8.33
CA VAL A 3 -27.06 13.60 7.90
C VAL A 3 -27.25 13.35 6.42
N GLY A 4 -28.45 13.65 5.89
CA GLY A 4 -28.73 13.45 4.47
C GLY A 4 -27.84 14.30 3.57
N GLN A 5 -27.60 15.54 3.96
CA GLN A 5 -26.71 16.42 3.20
C GLN A 5 -25.28 15.93 3.21
N TYR A 6 -24.79 15.46 4.34
CA TYR A 6 -23.44 14.89 4.41
C TYR A 6 -23.34 13.65 3.52
N LEU A 7 -24.39 12.85 3.49
CA LEU A 7 -24.40 11.64 2.68
C LEU A 7 -24.38 11.97 1.19
N GLU A 8 -25.14 12.98 0.77
CA GLU A 8 -25.12 13.40 -0.63
C GLU A 8 -23.73 13.88 -1.05
N ILE A 9 -23.10 14.72 -0.21
CA ILE A 9 -21.74 15.19 -0.48
C ILE A 9 -20.77 14.02 -0.58
N PHE A 10 -20.88 13.07 0.35
CA PHE A 10 -20.05 11.88 0.33
C PHE A 10 -20.20 11.10 -0.98
N ILE A 11 -21.43 10.90 -1.42
CA ILE A 11 -21.70 10.16 -2.65
C ILE A 11 -21.11 10.88 -3.87
N ASP A 12 -21.32 12.18 -3.94
CA ASP A 12 -20.82 12.98 -5.07
C ASP A 12 -19.31 12.96 -5.13
N GLU A 13 -18.65 13.24 -3.99
CA GLU A 13 -17.19 13.28 -3.95
C GLU A 13 -16.58 11.90 -4.16
N SER A 14 -17.22 10.86 -3.61
CA SER A 14 -16.73 9.50 -3.83
C SER A 14 -16.79 9.13 -5.31
N SER A 15 -17.87 9.52 -5.98
CA SER A 15 -18.02 9.24 -7.41
C SER A 15 -16.92 9.92 -8.22
N GLU A 16 -16.57 11.16 -7.86
CA GLU A 16 -15.47 11.87 -8.52
C GLU A 16 -14.14 11.18 -8.31
N HIS A 17 -13.86 10.75 -7.08
CA HIS A 17 -12.60 10.05 -6.80
C HIS A 17 -12.52 8.70 -7.49
N ILE A 18 -13.65 7.98 -7.57
CA ILE A 18 -13.70 6.71 -8.30
C ILE A 18 -13.39 6.95 -9.77
N GLN A 19 -13.95 8.00 -10.35
CA GLN A 19 -13.67 8.33 -11.75
C GLN A 19 -12.20 8.67 -11.94
N THR A 20 -11.63 9.48 -11.04
CA THR A 20 -10.20 9.80 -11.08
C THR A 20 -9.35 8.54 -11.01
N LEU A 21 -9.68 7.63 -10.09
CA LEU A 21 -8.95 6.36 -9.96
C LEU A 21 -9.04 5.55 -11.25
N SER A 22 -10.23 5.47 -11.83
CA SER A 22 -10.42 4.72 -13.08
C SER A 22 -9.56 5.29 -14.21
N ASP A 23 -9.60 6.61 -14.39
CA ASP A 23 -8.83 7.27 -15.44
C ASP A 23 -7.33 7.07 -15.23
N CYS A 24 -6.88 7.21 -13.99
CA CYS A 24 -5.47 7.04 -13.66
C CYS A 24 -5.00 5.60 -13.84
N ILE A 25 -5.82 4.62 -13.47
CA ILE A 25 -5.47 3.21 -13.64
C ILE A 25 -5.36 2.90 -15.13
N MET A 26 -6.25 3.43 -15.96
CA MET A 26 -6.15 3.26 -17.41
C MET A 26 -4.87 3.89 -17.95
N THR A 27 -4.48 5.05 -17.43
CA THR A 27 -3.22 5.68 -17.81
C THR A 27 -2.04 4.82 -17.41
N LEU A 28 -2.07 4.26 -16.20
CA LEU A 28 -0.99 3.38 -15.70
C LEU A 28 -0.87 2.11 -16.51
N GLU A 29 -1.97 1.65 -17.11
CA GLU A 29 -1.91 0.49 -18.01
C GLU A 29 -1.01 0.80 -19.21
N GLN A 30 -1.04 2.02 -19.70
CA GLN A 30 -0.24 2.45 -20.84
C GLN A 30 1.14 2.97 -20.41
N GLU A 31 1.20 3.62 -19.27
CA GLU A 31 2.41 4.24 -18.75
C GLU A 31 2.65 3.84 -17.31
N PRO A 32 3.12 2.60 -17.06
CA PRO A 32 3.22 2.07 -15.68
C PRO A 32 4.15 2.86 -14.77
N ASP A 33 5.10 3.61 -15.34
CA ASP A 33 6.08 4.35 -14.56
C ASP A 33 5.75 5.83 -14.42
N ASN A 34 4.55 6.25 -14.82
CA ASN A 34 4.16 7.67 -14.77
C ASN A 34 3.98 8.10 -13.30
N LYS A 35 4.99 8.81 -12.79
CA LYS A 35 5.04 9.20 -11.38
C LYS A 35 3.90 10.13 -10.97
N ASP A 36 3.52 11.05 -11.85
CA ASP A 36 2.42 11.97 -11.56
C ASP A 36 1.12 11.21 -11.38
N THR A 37 0.86 10.24 -12.27
CA THR A 37 -0.33 9.41 -12.19
C THR A 37 -0.31 8.53 -10.94
N ILE A 38 0.85 7.96 -10.61
CA ILE A 38 1.00 7.15 -9.39
C ILE A 38 0.69 7.98 -8.15
N ASN A 39 1.18 9.23 -8.10
CA ASN A 39 0.87 10.12 -6.98
C ASN A 39 -0.61 10.47 -6.93
N GLU A 40 -1.24 10.61 -8.09
CA GLU A 40 -2.65 10.97 -8.14
C GLU A 40 -3.55 9.82 -7.67
N VAL A 41 -3.26 8.56 -8.08
CA VAL A 41 -4.04 7.42 -7.58
C VAL A 41 -3.88 7.26 -6.07
N PHE A 42 -2.67 7.51 -5.56
CA PHE A 42 -2.44 7.44 -4.12
C PHE A 42 -3.32 8.46 -3.38
N ARG A 43 -3.35 9.69 -3.87
CA ARG A 43 -4.14 10.75 -3.23
C ARG A 43 -5.63 10.48 -3.29
N ALA A 44 -6.11 9.99 -4.44
CA ALA A 44 -7.53 9.69 -4.59
C ALA A 44 -7.96 8.56 -3.65
N ALA A 45 -7.15 7.50 -3.56
CA ALA A 45 -7.44 6.40 -2.64
C ALA A 45 -7.39 6.87 -1.19
N HIS A 46 -6.44 7.73 -0.86
CA HIS A 46 -6.33 8.28 0.50
C HIS A 46 -7.57 9.10 0.86
N SER A 47 -8.05 9.93 -0.07
CA SER A 47 -9.25 10.74 0.16
C SER A 47 -10.48 9.87 0.36
N LEU A 48 -10.65 8.83 -0.47
CA LEU A 48 -11.77 7.90 -0.32
C LEU A 48 -11.71 7.20 1.04
N LYS A 49 -10.52 6.75 1.45
CA LYS A 49 -10.35 6.10 2.74
C LYS A 49 -10.79 7.02 3.88
N GLY A 50 -10.33 8.27 3.83
CA GLY A 50 -10.66 9.25 4.84
C GLY A 50 -12.14 9.55 4.92
N MET A 51 -12.77 9.72 3.76
CA MET A 51 -14.20 10.01 3.68
C MET A 51 -15.03 8.84 4.19
N ALA A 52 -14.68 7.61 3.80
CA ALA A 52 -15.39 6.42 4.27
C ALA A 52 -15.25 6.26 5.78
N GLY A 53 -14.05 6.54 6.31
CA GLY A 53 -13.82 6.48 7.74
C GLY A 53 -14.64 7.49 8.52
N THR A 54 -14.71 8.73 7.99
CA THR A 54 -15.49 9.79 8.63
C THR A 54 -16.98 9.44 8.67
N MET A 55 -17.48 8.82 7.63
CA MET A 55 -18.89 8.43 7.55
C MET A 55 -19.19 7.10 8.23
N GLY A 56 -18.17 6.39 8.69
CA GLY A 56 -18.37 5.12 9.40
C GLY A 56 -18.53 3.91 8.48
N PHE A 57 -18.22 4.03 7.20
CA PHE A 57 -18.31 2.92 6.26
C PHE A 57 -17.02 2.10 6.32
N LYS A 58 -16.99 1.16 7.25
CA LYS A 58 -15.77 0.46 7.62
C LYS A 58 -15.27 -0.52 6.56
N ARG A 59 -16.17 -1.15 5.82
CA ARG A 59 -15.79 -2.06 4.75
C ARG A 59 -15.14 -1.31 3.60
N MET A 60 -15.76 -0.20 3.20
CA MET A 60 -15.21 0.66 2.16
C MET A 60 -13.88 1.25 2.61
N GLN A 61 -13.79 1.68 3.88
CA GLN A 61 -12.55 2.20 4.45
C GLN A 61 -11.44 1.15 4.40
N HIS A 62 -11.76 -0.10 4.77
CA HIS A 62 -10.77 -1.18 4.78
C HIS A 62 -10.23 -1.47 3.37
N LEU A 63 -11.12 -1.59 2.40
CA LEU A 63 -10.71 -1.86 1.02
C LEU A 63 -9.85 -0.73 0.47
N THR A 64 -10.27 0.52 0.66
CA THR A 64 -9.50 1.66 0.17
C THR A 64 -8.17 1.81 0.90
N HIS A 65 -8.12 1.44 2.17
CA HIS A 65 -6.87 1.43 2.93
C HIS A 65 -5.87 0.45 2.32
N ASP A 66 -6.31 -0.75 1.99
CA ASP A 66 -5.43 -1.74 1.40
C ASP A 66 -4.99 -1.35 -0.01
N MET A 67 -5.87 -0.71 -0.78
CA MET A 67 -5.48 -0.13 -2.07
C MET A 67 -4.40 0.94 -1.88
N GLU A 68 -4.59 1.80 -0.90
CA GLU A 68 -3.62 2.85 -0.61
C GLU A 68 -2.26 2.26 -0.29
N ASN A 69 -2.23 1.16 0.46
CA ASN A 69 -0.98 0.48 0.81
C ASN A 69 -0.25 -0.01 -0.44
N VAL A 70 -0.98 -0.59 -1.39
CA VAL A 70 -0.38 -1.03 -2.66
C VAL A 70 0.20 0.16 -3.42
N PHE A 71 -0.56 1.26 -3.52
CA PHE A 71 -0.08 2.45 -4.20
C PHE A 71 1.14 3.05 -3.50
N GLN A 72 1.20 2.95 -2.17
CA GLN A 72 2.36 3.42 -1.42
C GLN A 72 3.61 2.63 -1.81
N GLU A 73 3.50 1.32 -1.97
CA GLU A 73 4.62 0.49 -2.39
C GLU A 73 5.02 0.78 -3.83
N VAL A 74 4.05 1.09 -4.69
CA VAL A 74 4.35 1.51 -6.07
C VAL A 74 5.08 2.86 -6.06
N ARG A 75 4.64 3.80 -5.23
CA ARG A 75 5.31 5.11 -5.11
C ARG A 75 6.77 4.97 -4.66
N SER A 76 7.02 4.00 -3.80
CA SER A 76 8.36 3.76 -3.24
C SER A 76 9.23 2.92 -4.17
N ASP A 77 8.73 2.60 -5.36
CA ASP A 77 9.41 1.76 -6.35
C ASP A 77 9.70 0.33 -5.87
N LYS A 78 8.98 -0.13 -4.84
CA LYS A 78 9.10 -1.50 -4.37
C LYS A 78 8.31 -2.48 -5.22
N ILE A 79 7.21 -2.02 -5.81
CA ILE A 79 6.36 -2.82 -6.68
C ILE A 79 6.22 -2.08 -8.00
N LYS A 80 6.28 -2.83 -9.11
CA LYS A 80 6.02 -2.28 -10.43
C LYS A 80 4.58 -2.57 -10.82
N VAL A 81 3.96 -1.63 -11.53
CA VAL A 81 2.61 -1.83 -12.07
C VAL A 81 2.69 -2.81 -13.22
N ASP A 82 1.89 -3.88 -13.15
CA ASP A 82 1.81 -4.87 -14.22
C ASP A 82 0.34 -5.17 -14.53
N SER A 83 0.11 -6.02 -15.54
CA SER A 83 -1.25 -6.36 -15.95
C SER A 83 -2.09 -6.97 -14.83
N ALA A 84 -1.47 -7.82 -14.02
CA ALA A 84 -2.17 -8.47 -12.91
C ALA A 84 -2.64 -7.44 -11.89
N MET A 85 -1.78 -6.45 -11.60
CA MET A 85 -2.15 -5.37 -10.69
C MET A 85 -3.28 -4.53 -11.28
N ILE A 86 -3.20 -4.19 -12.57
CA ILE A 86 -4.24 -3.41 -13.24
C ILE A 86 -5.59 -4.11 -13.13
N ASP A 87 -5.62 -5.42 -13.43
CA ASP A 87 -6.85 -6.21 -13.34
C ASP A 87 -7.41 -6.19 -11.92
N LEU A 88 -6.54 -6.35 -10.93
CA LEU A 88 -6.96 -6.34 -9.53
C LEU A 88 -7.50 -4.97 -9.12
N LEU A 89 -6.85 -3.89 -9.58
CA LEU A 89 -7.30 -2.53 -9.24
C LEU A 89 -8.69 -2.24 -9.83
N PHE A 90 -8.99 -2.73 -11.03
CA PHE A 90 -10.34 -2.58 -11.58
C PHE A 90 -11.36 -3.37 -10.77
N LYS A 91 -11.00 -4.55 -10.27
CA LYS A 91 -11.88 -5.29 -9.35
C LYS A 91 -12.15 -4.49 -8.08
N CYS A 92 -11.13 -3.81 -7.56
CA CYS A 92 -11.28 -2.96 -6.39
C CYS A 92 -12.24 -1.81 -6.67
N LEU A 93 -12.12 -1.17 -7.85
CA LEU A 93 -13.01 -0.08 -8.22
C LEU A 93 -14.45 -0.55 -8.33
N ASP A 94 -14.68 -1.73 -8.91
CA ASP A 94 -16.02 -2.30 -9.01
C ASP A 94 -16.61 -2.52 -7.62
N ALA A 95 -15.81 -3.01 -6.68
CA ALA A 95 -16.25 -3.24 -5.31
C ALA A 95 -16.59 -1.93 -4.61
N ILE A 96 -15.75 -0.91 -4.79
CA ILE A 96 -15.97 0.40 -4.18
C ILE A 96 -17.23 1.04 -4.76
N ASP A 97 -17.40 0.94 -6.07
CA ASP A 97 -18.58 1.48 -6.75
C ASP A 97 -19.85 0.82 -6.22
N LYS A 98 -19.78 -0.48 -5.95
CA LYS A 98 -20.90 -1.22 -5.37
C LYS A 98 -21.24 -0.72 -3.96
N TYR A 99 -20.22 -0.44 -3.15
CA TYR A 99 -20.45 0.15 -1.84
C TYR A 99 -21.17 1.50 -1.97
N VAL A 100 -20.72 2.35 -2.88
CA VAL A 100 -21.33 3.66 -3.09
C VAL A 100 -22.77 3.51 -3.58
N GLU A 101 -23.02 2.56 -4.49
CA GLU A 101 -24.37 2.33 -4.99
C GLU A 101 -25.30 1.84 -3.87
N ASN A 102 -24.82 0.94 -3.01
CA ASN A 102 -25.59 0.51 -1.84
C ASN A 102 -25.90 1.68 -0.93
N ILE A 103 -24.91 2.54 -0.71
CA ILE A 103 -25.09 3.73 0.13
C ILE A 103 -26.16 4.66 -0.46
N LYS A 104 -26.16 4.84 -1.79
CA LYS A 104 -27.18 5.65 -2.46
C LYS A 104 -28.58 5.12 -2.20
N GLN A 105 -28.72 3.80 -2.24
CA GLN A 105 -30.05 3.18 -2.16
C GLN A 105 -30.53 2.98 -0.74
N THR A 106 -29.63 2.64 0.18
CA THR A 106 -30.02 2.21 1.52
C THR A 106 -29.34 3.00 2.64
N SER A 107 -28.47 3.94 2.31
CA SER A 107 -27.65 4.67 3.27
C SER A 107 -26.67 3.78 4.03
N ASP A 108 -26.38 2.59 3.49
CA ASP A 108 -25.52 1.59 4.13
C ASP A 108 -24.66 0.94 3.04
N GLU A 109 -23.40 0.66 3.35
CA GLU A 109 -22.46 0.08 2.38
C GLU A 109 -22.76 -1.39 2.06
N GLY A 110 -23.58 -2.05 2.84
CA GLY A 110 -23.88 -3.46 2.66
C GLY A 110 -23.01 -4.35 3.52
N THR A 111 -23.06 -5.65 3.26
CA THR A 111 -22.39 -6.64 4.11
C THR A 111 -21.24 -7.36 3.40
N GLU A 112 -20.93 -6.98 2.18
CA GLU A 112 -19.88 -7.68 1.42
C GLU A 112 -18.51 -7.18 1.83
N ASP A 113 -17.67 -8.08 2.38
CA ASP A 113 -16.35 -7.69 2.91
C ASP A 113 -15.24 -7.69 1.86
N ASN A 114 -15.49 -8.29 0.70
CA ASN A 114 -14.51 -8.36 -0.41
C ASN A 114 -13.17 -8.95 0.02
N GLU A 115 -13.24 -10.00 0.83
CA GLU A 115 -12.04 -10.60 1.44
C GLU A 115 -11.04 -11.11 0.41
N LEU A 116 -11.53 -11.66 -0.70
CA LEU A 116 -10.64 -12.17 -1.75
C LEU A 116 -9.83 -11.06 -2.38
N ILE A 117 -10.47 -9.94 -2.65
CA ILE A 117 -9.80 -8.77 -3.25
C ILE A 117 -8.77 -8.23 -2.27
N ILE A 118 -9.14 -8.11 -1.00
CA ILE A 118 -8.25 -7.63 0.05
C ILE A 118 -7.04 -8.57 0.18
N LYS A 119 -7.27 -9.87 0.11
CA LYS A 119 -6.20 -10.85 0.17
C LYS A 119 -5.24 -10.69 -1.01
N GLU A 120 -5.77 -10.50 -2.22
CA GLU A 120 -4.94 -10.31 -3.39
C GLU A 120 -4.09 -9.03 -3.28
N LEU A 121 -4.68 -7.95 -2.75
CA LEU A 121 -3.93 -6.71 -2.53
C LEU A 121 -2.77 -6.94 -1.57
N ASN A 122 -3.03 -7.64 -0.47
CA ASN A 122 -2.00 -7.91 0.52
C ASN A 122 -0.93 -8.87 -0.01
N ASP A 123 -1.29 -9.77 -0.90
CA ASP A 123 -0.34 -10.68 -1.54
C ASP A 123 0.66 -9.90 -2.41
N PHE A 124 0.22 -8.84 -3.10
CA PHE A 124 1.14 -7.98 -3.86
C PHE A 124 2.16 -7.33 -2.93
N ILE A 125 1.72 -6.84 -1.78
CA ILE A 125 2.62 -6.21 -0.81
C ILE A 125 3.60 -7.25 -0.24
N ALA A 126 3.13 -8.44 0.09
CA ALA A 126 3.96 -9.49 0.64
C ALA A 126 5.07 -9.92 -0.32
N ARG A 127 4.78 -9.96 -1.62
CA ARG A 127 5.80 -10.26 -2.63
C ARG A 127 6.90 -9.22 -2.63
N ALA A 128 6.52 -7.95 -2.56
CA ALA A 128 7.49 -6.87 -2.55
C ALA A 128 8.41 -6.95 -1.34
N ASP A 129 7.85 -7.27 -0.17
CA ASP A 129 8.65 -7.40 1.04
C ASP A 129 9.60 -8.58 0.95
N GLY A 130 9.16 -9.68 0.36
CA GLY A 130 10.01 -10.85 0.17
C GLY A 130 11.18 -10.57 -0.74
N GLU A 131 10.93 -9.91 -1.86
CA GLU A 131 11.99 -9.55 -2.81
C GLU A 131 13.00 -8.59 -2.18
N SER A 132 12.50 -7.63 -1.42
CA SER A 132 13.38 -6.68 -0.73
C SER A 132 14.27 -7.38 0.29
N ALA A 133 13.72 -8.34 1.01
CA ALA A 133 14.50 -9.08 2.00
C ALA A 133 15.59 -9.91 1.35
N GLU A 134 15.30 -10.54 0.22
CA GLU A 134 16.28 -11.33 -0.50
C GLU A 134 17.41 -10.47 -1.03
N ALA A 135 17.06 -9.32 -1.61
CA ALA A 135 18.07 -8.40 -2.12
C ALA A 135 19.00 -7.91 -1.01
N GLN A 136 18.45 -7.63 0.16
CA GLN A 136 19.24 -7.18 1.29
C GLN A 136 20.13 -8.28 1.83
N ALA A 137 19.63 -9.53 1.85
CA ALA A 137 20.42 -10.67 2.30
C ALA A 137 21.63 -10.89 1.38
N GLU A 138 21.42 -10.83 0.08
CA GLU A 138 22.51 -10.96 -0.89
C GLU A 138 23.55 -9.88 -0.73
N SER A 139 23.09 -8.64 -0.52
CA SER A 139 24.01 -7.53 -0.33
C SER A 139 24.87 -7.72 0.92
N LYS A 140 24.25 -8.20 1.99
CA LYS A 140 24.98 -8.44 3.23
C LYS A 140 26.00 -9.55 3.07
N GLU A 141 25.63 -10.62 2.39
CA GLU A 141 26.56 -11.71 2.18
C GLU A 141 27.79 -11.26 1.40
N LYS A 142 27.58 -10.47 0.36
CA LYS A 142 28.69 -9.97 -0.44
C LYS A 142 29.63 -9.10 0.38
N LYS A 143 29.06 -8.27 1.24
CA LYS A 143 29.87 -7.40 2.08
C LYS A 143 30.61 -8.16 3.15
N GLU A 144 30.00 -9.19 3.69
CA GLU A 144 30.60 -9.94 4.77
C GLU A 144 31.77 -10.82 4.32
N ALA A 145 31.73 -11.28 3.09
CA ALA A 145 32.80 -12.13 2.60
C ALA A 145 34.20 -11.50 2.73
N PRO A 146 34.40 -10.25 2.32
CA PRO A 146 35.70 -9.61 2.57
C PRO A 146 36.00 -9.42 4.05
N ALA A 147 34.98 -9.12 4.83
CA ALA A 147 35.16 -8.91 6.26
C ALA A 147 35.64 -10.16 6.95
N VAL A 148 35.17 -11.29 6.50
CA VAL A 148 35.60 -12.56 7.10
C VAL A 148 37.10 -12.74 6.97
N GLN A 149 37.65 -12.30 5.86
CA GLN A 149 39.09 -12.48 5.70
C GLN A 149 39.90 -11.64 6.63
N SER A 150 39.33 -10.55 7.04
CA SER A 150 40.17 -9.70 7.83
C SER A 150 40.29 -10.15 9.24
N THR A 151 39.77 -10.94 9.67
CA THR A 151 39.91 -11.38 10.74
C THR A 151 40.51 -11.32 11.80
N ASP A 152 40.98 -11.57 11.94
CA ASP A 152 41.66 -11.51 12.93
C ASP A 152 41.17 -10.97 14.02
N GLY A 153 41.00 -10.34 14.24
CA GLY A 153 40.65 -9.82 15.26
C GLY A 153 39.49 -9.99 15.79
N GLY A 154 38.96 -10.18 15.33
CA GLY A 154 38.02 -10.29 15.74
C GLY A 154 37.22 -9.92 16.64
N GLU A 155 36.89 -9.63 16.96
CA GLU A 155 36.26 -9.35 17.81
C GLU A 155 35.17 -8.81 17.76
N LYS A 156 34.64 -8.65 17.74
CA LYS A 156 33.61 -8.17 17.92
C LYS A 156 32.81 -7.66 17.25
N TYR A 157 32.34 -7.59 16.94
CA TYR A 157 31.44 -7.11 16.32
C TYR A 157 30.31 -7.23 16.22
N SER A 158 30.01 -7.24 16.55
CA SER A 158 29.02 -7.27 16.48
C SER A 158 28.08 -6.88 16.20
N SER A 159 28.09 -6.76 16.40
CA SER A 159 27.10 -6.45 16.35
C SER A 159 26.41 -5.93 15.88
N ILE A 160 26.31 -5.82 15.92
CA ILE A 160 25.57 -5.54 15.71
C ILE A 160 24.81 -5.16 15.38
N GLU A 161 24.51 -5.14 15.65
CA GLU A 161 23.79 -5.01 15.67
C GLU A 161 23.03 -4.57 15.37
N LEU A 162 22.90 -4.38 15.41
CA LEU A 162 22.17 -4.28 15.50
C LEU A 162 21.63 -3.65 14.95
N THR A 163 21.33 -3.28 14.96
CA THR A 163 20.86 -3.06 14.88
C THR A 163 20.41 -2.33 14.49
N ASP A 164 20.13 -1.74 14.27
CA ASP A 164 19.88 -1.50 14.40
C ASP A 164 19.37 -1.24 14.52
N SER A 165 19.03 -0.95 14.34
CA SER A 165 18.72 -1.20 14.87
C SER A 165 18.74 -1.69 15.27
N GLU A 166 18.94 -2.01 15.28
CA GLU A 166 19.17 -2.72 15.88
C GLU A 166 19.52 -2.48 15.88
N LYS A 167 19.63 -2.09 15.64
CA LYS A 167 20.07 -2.20 15.92
C LYS A 167 20.00 -1.38 15.87
N LYS A 168 19.51 -0.63 15.74
CA LYS A 168 19.55 -0.28 16.05
C LYS A 168 19.60 -0.30 16.60
N ALA A 169 19.68 -0.30 16.61
CA ALA A 169 19.93 -0.72 17.31
C ALA A 169 20.52 -1.13 17.39
N VAL A 170 20.83 -1.26 17.25
CA VAL A 170 21.51 -1.83 17.57
C VAL A 170 22.04 -1.38 17.34
N ASP A 171 22.00 -0.76 17.14
CA ASP A 171 22.58 -0.62 17.32
C ASP A 171 22.67 0.11 17.72
N SER A 172 22.34 0.62 17.77
CA SER A 172 22.53 0.85 18.42
C SER A 172 22.81 0.53 19.09
N ALA A 173 22.92 0.26 19.18
CA ALA A 173 23.28 -0.37 19.79
C ALA A 173 23.90 -0.81 19.69
N ILE A 174 24.22 -0.84 19.47
CA ILE A 174 24.93 -1.37 19.57
C ILE A 174 25.46 -0.86 19.52
N ALA A 175 25.50 -0.27 19.49
CA ALA A 175 26.02 -0.05 19.69
C ALA A 175 26.40 0.16 20.15
N GLU A 176 26.44 0.28 20.36
CA GLU A 176 26.89 0.18 20.91
C GLU A 176 27.34 -0.10 21.07
N GLY A 177 27.42 0.04 20.82
CA GLY A 177 28.09 -0.57 20.95
C GLY A 177 28.31 -0.90 21.10
#